data_759aace32fae1dd7f821196f82299ed9
#
_entry.id   759aace32fae1dd7f821196f82299ed9
#
_cell.length_a   1.000
_cell.length_b   1.000
_cell.length_c   1.000
_cell.angle_alpha   90.00
_cell.angle_beta   90.00
_cell.angle_gamma   90.00
#
_symmetry.space_group_name_H-M   'P 1'
#
loop_
_entity.id
_entity.type
_entity.pdbx_description
1 polymer ?
#
loop_
_entity_poly.entity_id
_entity_poly.type
_entity_poly.pdbx_seq_one_letter_code
_entity_poly.pdbx_strand_id
1 'polypeptide(L)'
;MANPETQTQQAPLDKAPLDNGASRWQSLASRVLAGDLLSREESIEILSAPEEDLLDLMQAAFRVRRHYFGKSVQLYYLMNAKSGLCPEDCSYCSQSKTSEAEIPRYNLLRRDDLLAGAQAAVERQAKTYCIVISARGPNEREMSAVEQIVPEIKEKYGLDVCACLGLLTPEQAERLKACGVDRVNHNLNTGGEFYSQICSTHTYQDRVDTLQAVRRAGMELCSGGIVGMGEQPQDVVEMALDLRKLEVESIPVNFLNPIEGTPLAGHGDLTPTYCLKVLAMFRLVNPNSEIRIAGGRELHLRSLQALGLYAANSLFVGDYLTTQGQLPQEDYDMIRDLGFEVTSETELASSAPLPMPQA
;
A
#
# COMPACT_ATOMS: atom_id res chain seq x y z
N MET A 1 -15.55 52.79 -43.64
CA MET A 1 -15.76 52.58 -42.19
C MET A 1 -14.85 51.42 -41.76
N ALA A 2 -13.74 51.75 -41.15
CA ALA A 2 -12.74 50.78 -40.77
C ALA A 2 -13.02 50.31 -39.32
N ASN A 3 -12.93 49.00 -39.09
CA ASN A 3 -13.13 48.37 -37.82
C ASN A 3 -11.79 48.40 -37.03
N PRO A 4 -11.71 48.80 -35.76
CA PRO A 4 -10.46 48.81 -35.03
C PRO A 4 -10.17 47.39 -34.48
N GLU A 5 -9.00 46.88 -34.84
CA GLU A 5 -8.41 45.66 -34.28
C GLU A 5 -8.08 45.88 -32.79
N THR A 6 -8.68 45.07 -31.94
CA THR A 6 -8.36 45.02 -30.51
C THR A 6 -7.08 44.21 -30.32
N GLN A 7 -5.95 44.86 -30.17
CA GLN A 7 -4.69 44.23 -29.71
C GLN A 7 -4.82 43.87 -28.23
N THR A 8 -4.92 42.60 -27.95
CA THR A 8 -4.75 42.05 -26.55
C THR A 8 -3.27 42.07 -26.20
N GLN A 9 -2.84 43.05 -25.41
CA GLN A 9 -1.52 43.06 -24.82
C GLN A 9 -1.44 41.90 -23.78
N GLN A 10 -0.68 40.88 -24.11
CA GLN A 10 -0.23 39.89 -23.12
C GLN A 10 0.71 40.59 -22.15
N ALA A 11 0.39 40.55 -20.85
CA ALA A 11 1.28 40.96 -19.79
C ALA A 11 2.56 40.09 -19.83
N PRO A 12 3.75 40.67 -19.61
CA PRO A 12 4.98 39.88 -19.55
C PRO A 12 4.91 38.91 -18.37
N LEU A 13 5.18 37.62 -18.64
CA LEU A 13 5.46 36.64 -17.61
C LEU A 13 6.65 37.14 -16.78
N ASP A 14 6.40 37.52 -15.54
CA ASP A 14 7.43 37.82 -14.57
C ASP A 14 8.35 36.60 -14.50
N LYS A 15 9.59 36.79 -15.00
CA LYS A 15 10.65 35.81 -14.80
C LYS A 15 11.08 35.89 -13.33
N ALA A 16 10.44 35.08 -12.47
CA ALA A 16 11.02 34.81 -11.17
C ALA A 16 12.46 34.35 -11.37
N PRO A 17 13.42 34.84 -10.57
CA PRO A 17 14.81 34.40 -10.69
C PRO A 17 14.86 32.89 -10.50
N LEU A 18 15.54 32.20 -11.42
CA LEU A 18 15.90 30.79 -11.23
C LEU A 18 16.84 30.77 -10.02
N ASP A 19 16.27 30.51 -8.86
CA ASP A 19 17.03 30.27 -7.65
C ASP A 19 17.82 28.99 -7.87
N ASN A 20 19.16 29.12 -7.92
CA ASN A 20 20.10 28.01 -8.05
C ASN A 20 20.23 27.20 -6.74
N GLY A 21 19.37 27.42 -5.76
CA GLY A 21 19.23 26.64 -4.55
C GLY A 21 18.42 25.37 -4.81
N ALA A 22 18.84 24.24 -4.26
CA ALA A 22 18.01 23.05 -4.23
C ALA A 22 16.69 23.40 -3.56
N SER A 23 15.56 23.01 -4.19
CA SER A 23 14.25 23.26 -3.58
C SER A 23 14.16 22.66 -2.18
N ARG A 24 13.20 23.11 -1.39
CA ARG A 24 12.97 22.55 -0.04
C ARG A 24 12.76 21.03 -0.08
N TRP A 25 12.07 20.52 -1.11
CA TRP A 25 11.81 19.10 -1.27
C TRP A 25 13.08 18.30 -1.59
N GLN A 26 13.96 18.86 -2.42
CA GLN A 26 15.26 18.25 -2.74
C GLN A 26 16.20 18.25 -1.53
N SER A 27 16.15 19.29 -0.72
CA SER A 27 16.90 19.38 0.55
C SER A 27 16.39 18.32 1.54
N LEU A 28 15.06 18.16 1.64
CA LEU A 28 14.41 17.14 2.47
C LEU A 28 14.85 15.72 2.04
N ALA A 29 14.79 15.40 0.74
CA ALA A 29 15.24 14.10 0.24
C ALA A 29 16.73 13.86 0.52
N SER A 30 17.58 14.89 0.45
CA SER A 30 19.02 14.77 0.77
C SER A 30 19.24 14.42 2.24
N ARG A 31 18.49 15.02 3.15
CA ARG A 31 18.52 14.72 4.60
C ARG A 31 18.05 13.27 4.86
N VAL A 32 16.93 12.86 4.25
CA VAL A 32 16.43 11.48 4.37
C VAL A 32 17.46 10.47 3.88
N LEU A 33 18.14 10.75 2.75
CA LEU A 33 19.20 9.88 2.23
C LEU A 33 20.47 9.89 3.10
N ALA A 34 20.68 10.94 3.91
CA ALA A 34 21.73 11.00 4.92
C ALA A 34 21.35 10.27 6.24
N GLY A 35 20.13 9.77 6.36
CA GLY A 35 19.63 9.04 7.53
C GLY A 35 18.75 9.86 8.48
N ASP A 36 18.46 11.14 8.16
CA ASP A 36 17.56 11.94 8.99
C ASP A 36 16.12 11.41 8.90
N LEU A 37 15.45 11.37 10.05
CA LEU A 37 14.05 11.04 10.14
C LEU A 37 13.18 12.30 10.03
N LEU A 38 12.16 12.27 9.17
CA LEU A 38 11.22 13.37 9.07
C LEU A 38 10.40 13.52 10.35
N SER A 39 10.18 14.77 10.76
CA SER A 39 9.28 15.12 11.84
C SER A 39 7.82 15.01 11.40
N ARG A 40 6.91 15.08 12.40
CA ARG A 40 5.48 15.13 12.15
C ARG A 40 5.08 16.36 11.34
N GLU A 41 5.64 17.52 11.68
CA GLU A 41 5.37 18.81 11.03
C GLU A 41 5.82 18.78 9.57
N GLU A 42 7.05 18.31 9.29
CA GLU A 42 7.57 18.15 7.93
C GLU A 42 6.68 17.20 7.09
N SER A 43 6.17 16.13 7.71
CA SER A 43 5.29 15.19 7.03
C SER A 43 3.91 15.81 6.71
N ILE A 44 3.36 16.66 7.59
CA ILE A 44 2.13 17.42 7.33
C ILE A 44 2.36 18.45 6.21
N GLU A 45 3.52 19.11 6.18
CA GLU A 45 3.87 20.05 5.12
C GLU A 45 3.90 19.38 3.74
N ILE A 46 4.33 18.12 3.63
CA ILE A 46 4.27 17.37 2.38
C ILE A 46 2.84 17.21 1.89
N LEU A 47 1.91 16.83 2.78
CA LEU A 47 0.50 16.67 2.40
C LEU A 47 -0.17 18.01 2.03
N SER A 48 0.33 19.11 2.61
CA SER A 48 -0.18 20.47 2.39
C SER A 48 0.60 21.22 1.28
N ALA A 49 1.51 20.54 0.58
CA ALA A 49 2.29 21.17 -0.48
C ALA A 49 1.39 21.82 -1.55
N PRO A 50 1.74 23.02 -2.06
CA PRO A 50 1.03 23.61 -3.19
C PRO A 50 1.05 22.70 -4.43
N GLU A 51 0.06 22.84 -5.30
CA GLU A 51 -0.03 22.01 -6.51
C GLU A 51 1.16 22.24 -7.48
N GLU A 52 1.67 23.47 -7.53
CA GLU A 52 2.86 23.83 -8.31
C GLU A 52 4.13 23.11 -7.86
N ASP A 53 4.21 22.71 -6.59
CA ASP A 53 5.35 21.97 -6.03
C ASP A 53 5.29 20.46 -6.29
N LEU A 54 4.16 19.93 -6.83
CA LEU A 54 3.91 18.50 -6.93
C LEU A 54 5.03 17.74 -7.65
N LEU A 55 5.46 18.23 -8.81
CA LEU A 55 6.47 17.53 -9.62
C LEU A 55 7.85 17.52 -8.92
N ASP A 56 8.19 18.59 -8.22
CA ASP A 56 9.43 18.66 -7.47
C ASP A 56 9.40 17.76 -6.22
N LEU A 57 8.27 17.69 -5.54
CA LEU A 57 8.02 16.73 -4.46
C LEU A 57 8.12 15.27 -4.97
N MET A 58 7.51 14.96 -6.12
CA MET A 58 7.60 13.64 -6.72
C MET A 58 9.03 13.30 -7.14
N GLN A 59 9.80 14.27 -7.64
CA GLN A 59 11.22 14.09 -7.93
C GLN A 59 12.02 13.80 -6.64
N ALA A 60 11.73 14.48 -5.55
CA ALA A 60 12.36 14.24 -4.24
C ALA A 60 12.06 12.81 -3.74
N ALA A 61 10.80 12.40 -3.79
CA ALA A 61 10.39 11.02 -3.45
C ALA A 61 11.07 9.99 -4.35
N PHE A 62 11.19 10.27 -5.65
CA PHE A 62 11.86 9.38 -6.60
C PHE A 62 13.35 9.21 -6.31
N ARG A 63 14.07 10.26 -5.89
CA ARG A 63 15.48 10.15 -5.48
C ARG A 63 15.64 9.12 -4.35
N VAL A 64 14.76 9.16 -3.34
CA VAL A 64 14.76 8.22 -2.22
C VAL A 64 14.38 6.81 -2.70
N ARG A 65 13.26 6.67 -3.44
CA ARG A 65 12.82 5.40 -4.02
C ARG A 65 13.93 4.76 -4.87
N ARG A 66 14.57 5.54 -5.75
CA ARG A 66 15.62 5.05 -6.63
C ARG A 66 16.87 4.59 -5.86
N HIS A 67 17.20 5.24 -4.76
CA HIS A 67 18.34 4.86 -3.92
C HIS A 67 18.15 3.46 -3.34
N TYR A 68 16.96 3.14 -2.80
CA TYR A 68 16.71 1.87 -2.13
C TYR A 68 16.23 0.76 -3.08
N PHE A 69 15.53 1.08 -4.14
CA PHE A 69 14.83 0.10 -4.98
C PHE A 69 15.20 0.16 -6.48
N GLY A 70 16.13 1.04 -6.86
CA GLY A 70 16.56 1.16 -8.26
C GLY A 70 15.40 1.37 -9.22
N LYS A 71 15.27 0.49 -10.21
CA LYS A 71 14.17 0.47 -11.20
C LYS A 71 13.11 -0.60 -10.92
N SER A 72 13.32 -1.43 -9.90
CA SER A 72 12.46 -2.58 -9.63
C SER A 72 11.06 -2.19 -9.19
N VAL A 73 10.07 -2.91 -9.71
CA VAL A 73 8.66 -2.88 -9.26
C VAL A 73 8.24 -4.29 -8.91
N GLN A 74 7.84 -4.51 -7.67
CA GLN A 74 7.38 -5.81 -7.20
C GLN A 74 5.88 -5.96 -7.40
N LEU A 75 5.45 -7.10 -7.94
CA LEU A 75 4.05 -7.43 -8.15
C LEU A 75 3.54 -8.41 -7.10
N TYR A 76 2.31 -8.15 -6.64
CA TYR A 76 1.57 -8.96 -5.68
C TYR A 76 0.27 -9.44 -6.30
N TYR A 77 -0.12 -10.67 -6.00
CA TYR A 77 -1.41 -11.22 -6.40
C TYR A 77 -2.24 -11.61 -5.18
N LEU A 78 -3.52 -11.19 -5.17
CA LEU A 78 -4.46 -11.44 -4.08
C LEU A 78 -5.36 -12.64 -4.39
N MET A 79 -5.58 -13.50 -3.39
CA MET A 79 -6.65 -14.49 -3.39
C MET A 79 -7.59 -14.21 -2.23
N ASN A 80 -8.85 -13.88 -2.53
CA ASN A 80 -9.91 -13.81 -1.53
C ASN A 80 -10.35 -15.25 -1.18
N ALA A 81 -9.62 -15.86 -0.25
CA ALA A 81 -9.80 -17.29 0.07
C ALA A 81 -11.06 -17.60 0.88
N LYS A 82 -11.64 -16.58 1.55
CA LYS A 82 -12.94 -16.66 2.23
C LYS A 82 -13.58 -15.27 2.16
N SER A 83 -14.84 -15.19 1.76
CA SER A 83 -15.51 -13.93 1.47
C SER A 83 -16.82 -13.74 2.19
N GLY A 84 -17.06 -12.49 2.65
CA GLY A 84 -18.36 -11.99 3.08
C GLY A 84 -18.92 -12.53 4.40
N LEU A 85 -18.11 -13.19 5.23
CA LEU A 85 -18.52 -13.83 6.48
C LEU A 85 -17.74 -13.26 7.69
N CYS A 86 -17.27 -12.00 7.62
CA CYS A 86 -16.52 -11.37 8.70
C CYS A 86 -17.48 -10.91 9.81
N PRO A 87 -17.20 -11.21 11.10
CA PRO A 87 -18.00 -10.73 12.21
C PRO A 87 -17.69 -9.28 12.64
N GLU A 88 -16.66 -8.69 12.04
CA GLU A 88 -16.21 -7.32 12.34
C GLU A 88 -17.08 -6.25 11.66
N ASP A 89 -17.05 -5.02 12.17
CA ASP A 89 -17.88 -3.91 11.72
C ASP A 89 -17.11 -2.79 10.99
N CYS A 90 -15.93 -3.11 10.46
CA CYS A 90 -15.10 -2.11 9.75
C CYS A 90 -15.92 -1.42 8.65
N SER A 91 -16.12 -0.10 8.78
CA SER A 91 -17.05 0.70 7.97
C SER A 91 -16.69 0.79 6.49
N TYR A 92 -15.41 0.64 6.15
CA TYR A 92 -14.89 0.67 4.78
C TYR A 92 -14.99 -0.69 4.06
N CYS A 93 -15.30 -1.78 4.79
CA CYS A 93 -15.13 -3.14 4.27
C CYS A 93 -16.45 -3.72 3.78
N SER A 94 -16.51 -4.05 2.48
CA SER A 94 -17.64 -4.73 1.87
C SER A 94 -17.94 -6.12 2.46
N GLN A 95 -16.95 -6.75 3.12
CA GLN A 95 -17.07 -8.06 3.74
C GLN A 95 -17.47 -8.00 5.23
N SER A 96 -17.66 -6.81 5.81
CA SER A 96 -18.02 -6.64 7.22
C SER A 96 -19.46 -7.03 7.50
N LYS A 97 -19.77 -7.29 8.79
CA LYS A 97 -21.13 -7.63 9.21
C LYS A 97 -22.15 -6.51 9.01
N THR A 98 -21.69 -5.27 8.92
CA THR A 98 -22.51 -4.07 8.71
C THR A 98 -22.69 -3.72 7.25
N SER A 99 -22.03 -4.44 6.34
CA SER A 99 -22.10 -4.20 4.90
C SER A 99 -23.32 -4.89 4.28
N GLU A 100 -24.07 -4.12 3.49
CA GLU A 100 -25.15 -4.60 2.63
C GLU A 100 -24.69 -4.76 1.17
N ALA A 101 -23.37 -4.64 0.91
CA ALA A 101 -22.81 -4.76 -0.43
C ALA A 101 -23.10 -6.14 -1.05
N GLU A 102 -23.47 -6.12 -2.33
CA GLU A 102 -23.68 -7.32 -3.13
C GLU A 102 -22.37 -7.94 -3.55
N ILE A 103 -21.78 -8.77 -2.70
CA ILE A 103 -20.54 -9.50 -2.96
C ILE A 103 -20.73 -11.01 -2.86
N PRO A 104 -19.93 -11.82 -3.55
CA PRO A 104 -19.91 -13.28 -3.35
C PRO A 104 -19.60 -13.62 -1.90
N ARG A 105 -20.37 -14.55 -1.31
CA ARG A 105 -20.16 -15.03 0.06
C ARG A 105 -19.88 -16.52 0.04
N TYR A 106 -18.71 -16.91 0.54
CA TYR A 106 -18.27 -18.30 0.58
C TYR A 106 -17.32 -18.56 1.74
N ASN A 107 -17.32 -19.81 2.21
CA ASN A 107 -16.36 -20.30 3.19
C ASN A 107 -14.97 -20.44 2.58
N LEU A 108 -14.00 -20.85 3.42
CA LEU A 108 -12.63 -21.09 2.96
C LEU A 108 -12.61 -21.97 1.71
N LEU A 109 -11.95 -21.50 0.68
CA LEU A 109 -11.73 -22.21 -0.58
C LEU A 109 -11.02 -23.55 -0.34
N ARG A 110 -11.21 -24.48 -1.27
CA ARG A 110 -10.56 -25.78 -1.22
C ARG A 110 -9.08 -25.64 -1.62
N ARG A 111 -8.29 -26.65 -1.25
CA ARG A 111 -6.87 -26.74 -1.58
C ARG A 111 -6.59 -26.48 -3.07
N ASP A 112 -7.34 -27.13 -3.97
CA ASP A 112 -7.11 -27.00 -5.41
C ASP A 112 -7.39 -25.59 -5.94
N ASP A 113 -8.36 -24.89 -5.37
CA ASP A 113 -8.67 -23.50 -5.71
C ASP A 113 -7.54 -22.56 -5.25
N LEU A 114 -6.95 -22.80 -4.07
CA LEU A 114 -5.80 -22.03 -3.56
C LEU A 114 -4.54 -22.27 -4.41
N LEU A 115 -4.31 -23.50 -4.87
CA LEU A 115 -3.20 -23.79 -5.79
C LEU A 115 -3.41 -23.19 -7.17
N ALA A 116 -4.64 -23.18 -7.67
CA ALA A 116 -4.98 -22.48 -8.91
C ALA A 116 -4.70 -20.97 -8.81
N GLY A 117 -4.96 -20.36 -7.63
CA GLY A 117 -4.60 -18.97 -7.34
C GLY A 117 -3.08 -18.76 -7.33
N ALA A 118 -2.31 -19.69 -6.78
CA ALA A 118 -0.84 -19.62 -6.80
C ALA A 118 -0.29 -19.74 -8.23
N GLN A 119 -0.84 -20.63 -9.04
CA GLN A 119 -0.52 -20.71 -10.46
C GLN A 119 -0.82 -19.40 -11.20
N ALA A 120 -2.00 -18.81 -10.94
CA ALA A 120 -2.38 -17.53 -11.52
C ALA A 120 -1.44 -16.37 -11.08
N ALA A 121 -0.90 -16.42 -9.87
CA ALA A 121 0.10 -15.47 -9.40
C ALA A 121 1.40 -15.57 -10.23
N VAL A 122 1.89 -16.78 -10.48
CA VAL A 122 3.07 -17.01 -11.35
C VAL A 122 2.82 -16.48 -12.75
N GLU A 123 1.67 -16.82 -13.36
CA GLU A 123 1.29 -16.36 -14.70
C GLU A 123 1.23 -14.83 -14.82
N ARG A 124 0.95 -14.15 -13.70
CA ARG A 124 0.94 -12.69 -13.60
C ARG A 124 2.26 -12.10 -13.12
N GLN A 125 3.33 -12.88 -13.13
CA GLN A 125 4.66 -12.44 -12.71
C GLN A 125 4.68 -11.85 -11.28
N ALA A 126 3.73 -12.24 -10.42
CA ALA A 126 3.72 -11.83 -9.04
C ALA A 126 4.81 -12.56 -8.26
N LYS A 127 5.60 -11.81 -7.48
CA LYS A 127 6.57 -12.37 -6.54
C LYS A 127 5.90 -12.93 -5.31
N THR A 128 4.83 -12.27 -4.85
CA THR A 128 4.13 -12.61 -3.61
C THR A 128 2.68 -12.97 -3.88
N TYR A 129 2.27 -14.12 -3.36
CA TYR A 129 0.90 -14.58 -3.32
C TYR A 129 0.28 -14.29 -1.97
N CYS A 130 -0.80 -13.51 -1.95
CA CYS A 130 -1.51 -13.11 -0.73
C CYS A 130 -2.76 -13.95 -0.53
N ILE A 131 -2.82 -14.75 0.54
CA ILE A 131 -3.99 -15.53 0.96
C ILE A 131 -4.77 -14.69 1.97
N VAL A 132 -5.99 -14.27 1.60
CA VAL A 132 -6.82 -13.38 2.41
C VAL A 132 -8.10 -14.07 2.83
N ILE A 133 -8.45 -13.99 4.12
CA ILE A 133 -9.74 -14.46 4.63
C ILE A 133 -10.51 -13.34 5.32
N SER A 134 -11.82 -13.33 5.13
CA SER A 134 -12.72 -12.44 5.87
C SER A 134 -13.02 -13.03 7.25
N ALA A 135 -12.27 -12.62 8.27
CA ALA A 135 -12.41 -13.11 9.65
C ALA A 135 -11.91 -12.07 10.66
N ARG A 136 -12.36 -12.16 11.92
CA ARG A 136 -11.73 -11.46 13.03
C ARG A 136 -10.31 -12.00 13.28
N GLY A 137 -10.16 -13.29 13.26
CA GLY A 137 -8.94 -14.07 13.34
C GLY A 137 -9.23 -15.49 12.85
N PRO A 138 -8.21 -16.27 12.48
CA PRO A 138 -8.40 -17.60 11.92
C PRO A 138 -8.83 -18.60 13.01
N ASN A 139 -9.78 -19.47 12.69
CA ASN A 139 -10.08 -20.63 13.50
C ASN A 139 -9.13 -21.80 13.18
N GLU A 140 -9.19 -22.90 13.96
CA GLU A 140 -8.29 -24.04 13.79
C GLU A 140 -8.37 -24.70 12.40
N ARG A 141 -9.56 -24.73 11.79
CA ARG A 141 -9.71 -25.28 10.42
C ARG A 141 -9.01 -24.40 9.38
N GLU A 142 -9.12 -23.08 9.53
CA GLU A 142 -8.49 -22.10 8.65
C GLU A 142 -6.97 -22.12 8.84
N MET A 143 -6.49 -22.18 10.09
CA MET A 143 -5.07 -22.33 10.40
C MET A 143 -4.50 -23.60 9.76
N SER A 144 -5.12 -24.77 10.01
CA SER A 144 -4.67 -26.04 9.46
C SER A 144 -4.64 -26.07 7.93
N ALA A 145 -5.59 -25.39 7.27
CA ALA A 145 -5.61 -25.31 5.82
C ALA A 145 -4.43 -24.48 5.29
N VAL A 146 -4.11 -23.34 5.94
CA VAL A 146 -2.95 -22.50 5.59
C VAL A 146 -1.64 -23.25 5.85
N GLU A 147 -1.52 -23.94 6.97
CA GLU A 147 -0.33 -24.73 7.33
C GLU A 147 -0.04 -25.84 6.33
N GLN A 148 -1.07 -26.45 5.76
CA GLN A 148 -0.93 -27.50 4.75
C GLN A 148 -0.59 -26.96 3.37
N ILE A 149 -1.17 -25.81 2.98
CA ILE A 149 -1.06 -25.33 1.61
C ILE A 149 0.23 -24.51 1.37
N VAL A 150 0.71 -23.76 2.37
CA VAL A 150 1.86 -22.87 2.22
C VAL A 150 3.14 -23.60 1.81
N PRO A 151 3.54 -24.73 2.44
CA PRO A 151 4.72 -25.48 2.00
C PRO A 151 4.62 -25.93 0.55
N GLU A 152 3.43 -26.40 0.14
CA GLU A 152 3.21 -26.85 -1.24
C GLU A 152 3.29 -25.71 -2.26
N ILE A 153 2.74 -24.52 -1.92
CA ILE A 153 2.86 -23.33 -2.78
C ILE A 153 4.33 -22.96 -2.95
N LYS A 154 5.10 -22.94 -1.88
CA LYS A 154 6.53 -22.59 -1.93
C LYS A 154 7.34 -23.60 -2.73
N GLU A 155 7.12 -24.90 -2.52
CA GLU A 155 7.83 -25.96 -3.23
C GLU A 155 7.51 -25.96 -4.74
N LYS A 156 6.22 -25.81 -5.07
CA LYS A 156 5.75 -25.96 -6.46
C LYS A 156 5.94 -24.70 -7.31
N TYR A 157 5.81 -23.51 -6.71
CA TYR A 157 5.72 -22.26 -7.44
C TYR A 157 6.83 -21.26 -7.09
N GLY A 158 7.60 -21.46 -6.02
CA GLY A 158 8.68 -20.55 -5.60
C GLY A 158 8.20 -19.19 -5.10
N LEU A 159 6.92 -19.02 -4.81
CA LEU A 159 6.31 -17.76 -4.40
C LEU A 159 6.62 -17.42 -2.94
N ASP A 160 6.83 -16.15 -2.66
CA ASP A 160 6.66 -15.64 -1.30
C ASP A 160 5.17 -15.67 -0.92
N VAL A 161 4.86 -16.08 0.31
CA VAL A 161 3.48 -16.17 0.80
C VAL A 161 3.22 -15.09 1.83
N CYS A 162 2.20 -14.27 1.55
CA CYS A 162 1.65 -13.29 2.47
C CYS A 162 0.30 -13.78 3.02
N ALA A 163 0.16 -13.91 4.34
CA ALA A 163 -1.09 -14.30 4.99
C ALA A 163 -1.82 -13.07 5.55
N CYS A 164 -3.13 -12.92 5.24
CA CYS A 164 -4.01 -11.89 5.78
C CYS A 164 -5.22 -12.57 6.44
N LEU A 165 -5.06 -12.92 7.73
CA LEU A 165 -6.00 -13.79 8.44
C LEU A 165 -6.74 -13.10 9.59
N GLY A 166 -6.64 -11.76 9.70
CA GLY A 166 -7.21 -11.00 10.83
C GLY A 166 -6.25 -10.91 12.01
N LEU A 167 -6.79 -10.81 13.23
CA LEU A 167 -6.03 -10.75 14.47
C LEU A 167 -5.37 -12.11 14.75
N LEU A 168 -4.10 -12.10 15.14
CA LEU A 168 -3.34 -13.31 15.44
C LEU A 168 -2.89 -13.34 16.91
N THR A 169 -3.00 -14.49 17.52
CA THR A 169 -2.30 -14.73 18.79
C THR A 169 -0.80 -15.01 18.54
N PRO A 170 0.06 -14.87 19.55
CA PRO A 170 1.48 -15.26 19.40
C PRO A 170 1.68 -16.69 18.90
N GLU A 171 0.91 -17.65 19.41
CA GLU A 171 0.97 -19.06 19.02
C GLU A 171 0.58 -19.26 17.55
N GLN A 172 -0.44 -18.53 17.07
CA GLN A 172 -0.84 -18.57 15.65
C GLN A 172 0.25 -17.99 14.76
N ALA A 173 0.90 -16.89 15.17
CA ALA A 173 2.01 -16.30 14.43
C ALA A 173 3.20 -17.27 14.34
N GLU A 174 3.56 -17.95 15.43
CA GLU A 174 4.62 -18.97 15.43
C GLU A 174 4.31 -20.15 14.49
N ARG A 175 3.06 -20.61 14.46
CA ARG A 175 2.59 -21.67 13.56
C ARG A 175 2.67 -21.25 12.08
N LEU A 176 2.28 -20.00 11.76
CA LEU A 176 2.41 -19.47 10.40
C LEU A 176 3.88 -19.40 9.97
N LYS A 177 4.76 -18.95 10.85
CA LYS A 177 6.22 -18.97 10.58
C LYS A 177 6.72 -20.39 10.33
N ALA A 178 6.32 -21.34 11.18
CA ALA A 178 6.76 -22.73 11.10
C ALA A 178 6.35 -23.41 9.78
N CYS A 179 5.19 -23.05 9.20
CA CYS A 179 4.75 -23.59 7.91
C CYS A 179 5.33 -22.84 6.69
N GLY A 180 6.12 -21.80 6.91
CA GLY A 180 6.86 -21.10 5.83
C GLY A 180 6.18 -19.84 5.30
N VAL A 181 5.21 -19.24 6.00
CA VAL A 181 4.70 -17.90 5.70
C VAL A 181 5.85 -16.89 5.83
N ASP A 182 6.05 -16.07 4.81
CA ASP A 182 7.13 -15.09 4.75
C ASP A 182 6.73 -13.80 5.45
N ARG A 183 5.51 -13.33 5.22
CA ARG A 183 4.97 -12.09 5.79
C ARG A 183 3.49 -12.20 6.17
N VAL A 184 3.06 -11.34 7.07
CA VAL A 184 1.64 -11.21 7.43
C VAL A 184 1.16 -9.81 7.10
N ASN A 185 0.04 -9.74 6.34
CA ASN A 185 -0.66 -8.48 6.15
C ASN A 185 -1.67 -8.25 7.28
N HIS A 186 -1.46 -7.15 7.99
CA HIS A 186 -2.42 -6.66 8.98
C HIS A 186 -2.33 -5.14 9.06
N ASN A 187 -3.18 -4.44 8.29
CA ASN A 187 -3.13 -3.00 8.15
C ASN A 187 -3.50 -2.27 9.44
N LEU A 188 -2.82 -1.16 9.77
CA LEU A 188 -3.28 -0.20 10.78
C LEU A 188 -4.58 0.50 10.34
N ASN A 189 -4.74 0.67 9.06
CA ASN A 189 -5.84 1.30 8.32
C ASN A 189 -5.89 2.82 8.42
N THR A 190 -5.67 3.43 9.57
CA THR A 190 -5.66 4.88 9.80
C THR A 190 -4.83 5.22 11.05
N GLY A 191 -4.77 6.48 11.44
CA GLY A 191 -4.17 6.91 12.72
C GLY A 191 -4.97 6.44 13.94
N GLY A 192 -4.28 6.26 15.07
CA GLY A 192 -4.87 5.70 16.28
C GLY A 192 -6.04 6.50 16.84
N GLU A 193 -6.00 7.83 16.74
CA GLU A 193 -7.07 8.71 17.23
C GLU A 193 -8.37 8.58 16.41
N PHE A 194 -8.25 8.44 15.08
CA PHE A 194 -9.39 8.29 14.19
C PHE A 194 -9.95 6.87 14.15
N TYR A 195 -9.21 5.87 14.63
CA TYR A 195 -9.53 4.46 14.46
C TYR A 195 -10.93 4.06 14.96
N SER A 196 -11.36 4.61 16.09
CA SER A 196 -12.69 4.34 16.68
C SER A 196 -13.87 4.81 15.81
N GLN A 197 -13.63 5.67 14.83
CA GLN A 197 -14.65 6.14 13.88
C GLN A 197 -14.91 5.11 12.76
N ILE A 198 -13.97 4.21 12.53
CA ILE A 198 -14.06 3.24 11.42
C ILE A 198 -14.30 1.79 11.87
N CYS A 199 -14.09 1.48 13.15
CA CYS A 199 -14.30 0.14 13.69
C CYS A 199 -14.54 0.20 15.20
N SER A 200 -15.53 -0.57 15.69
CA SER A 200 -15.84 -0.67 17.13
C SER A 200 -15.61 -2.07 17.70
N THR A 201 -15.47 -3.09 16.88
CA THR A 201 -15.34 -4.50 17.29
C THR A 201 -13.95 -4.91 17.71
N HIS A 202 -12.94 -4.13 17.34
CA HIS A 202 -11.55 -4.26 17.81
C HIS A 202 -10.87 -2.89 17.78
N THR A 203 -9.80 -2.75 18.54
CA THR A 203 -9.10 -1.49 18.76
C THR A 203 -7.87 -1.36 17.82
N TYR A 204 -7.34 -0.14 17.73
CA TYR A 204 -6.04 0.11 17.12
C TYR A 204 -4.91 -0.70 17.78
N GLN A 205 -4.96 -0.81 19.13
CA GLN A 205 -3.96 -1.58 19.88
C GLN A 205 -4.01 -3.08 19.54
N ASP A 206 -5.18 -3.68 19.32
CA ASP A 206 -5.29 -5.08 18.89
C ASP A 206 -4.54 -5.32 17.56
N ARG A 207 -4.51 -4.32 16.67
CA ARG A 207 -3.75 -4.39 15.41
C ARG A 207 -2.25 -4.29 15.66
N VAL A 208 -1.83 -3.36 16.48
CA VAL A 208 -0.42 -3.22 16.89
C VAL A 208 0.07 -4.49 17.56
N ASP A 209 -0.71 -5.07 18.47
CA ASP A 209 -0.36 -6.32 19.19
C ASP A 209 -0.20 -7.49 18.21
N THR A 210 -1.06 -7.59 17.19
CA THR A 210 -0.93 -8.58 16.12
C THR A 210 0.38 -8.40 15.36
N LEU A 211 0.72 -7.18 14.92
CA LEU A 211 1.97 -6.89 14.23
C LEU A 211 3.20 -7.23 15.10
N GLN A 212 3.14 -6.92 16.38
CA GLN A 212 4.20 -7.27 17.31
C GLN A 212 4.35 -8.80 17.51
N ALA A 213 3.24 -9.54 17.52
CA ALA A 213 3.27 -11.01 17.57
C ALA A 213 3.93 -11.59 16.31
N VAL A 214 3.59 -11.06 15.12
CA VAL A 214 4.20 -11.44 13.85
C VAL A 214 5.70 -11.15 13.84
N ARG A 215 6.12 -9.96 14.30
CA ARG A 215 7.54 -9.59 14.42
C ARG A 215 8.30 -10.53 15.35
N ARG A 216 7.74 -10.85 16.52
CA ARG A 216 8.36 -11.79 17.48
C ARG A 216 8.51 -13.20 16.91
N ALA A 217 7.59 -13.63 16.05
CA ALA A 217 7.69 -14.91 15.35
C ALA A 217 8.72 -14.89 14.20
N GLY A 218 9.34 -13.75 13.87
CA GLY A 218 10.38 -13.63 12.86
C GLY A 218 9.85 -13.61 11.41
N MET A 219 8.63 -13.10 11.20
CA MET A 219 8.05 -12.82 9.88
C MET A 219 8.12 -11.34 9.57
N GLU A 220 8.12 -11.01 8.27
CA GLU A 220 8.00 -9.63 7.80
C GLU A 220 6.60 -9.07 8.04
N LEU A 221 6.54 -7.78 8.33
CA LEU A 221 5.28 -7.05 8.46
C LEU A 221 4.86 -6.46 7.11
N CYS A 222 3.61 -6.72 6.74
CA CYS A 222 2.93 -6.00 5.68
C CYS A 222 1.77 -5.23 6.34
N SER A 223 1.91 -3.92 6.48
CA SER A 223 0.91 -3.08 7.14
C SER A 223 0.89 -1.70 6.52
N GLY A 224 -0.29 -1.19 6.30
CA GLY A 224 -0.53 0.13 5.73
C GLY A 224 -1.91 0.65 6.11
N GLY A 225 -2.55 1.38 5.21
CA GLY A 225 -3.85 1.94 5.52
C GLY A 225 -4.69 2.31 4.31
N ILE A 226 -5.78 2.99 4.63
CA ILE A 226 -6.75 3.49 3.66
C ILE A 226 -6.88 4.99 3.88
N VAL A 227 -6.72 5.76 2.82
CA VAL A 227 -6.88 7.22 2.83
C VAL A 227 -8.21 7.59 2.17
N GLY A 228 -8.93 8.56 2.74
CA GLY A 228 -10.22 9.04 2.22
C GLY A 228 -11.45 8.55 2.99
N MET A 229 -11.28 8.05 4.21
CA MET A 229 -12.38 7.60 5.08
C MET A 229 -13.00 8.72 5.92
N GLY A 230 -12.52 9.97 5.79
CA GLY A 230 -12.94 11.14 6.56
C GLY A 230 -11.92 11.56 7.64
N GLU A 231 -10.78 10.90 7.69
CA GLU A 231 -9.65 11.25 8.55
C GLU A 231 -9.04 12.60 8.14
N GLN A 232 -8.33 13.22 9.08
CA GLN A 232 -7.55 14.42 8.80
C GLN A 232 -6.15 14.09 8.29
N PRO A 233 -5.45 15.03 7.61
CA PRO A 233 -4.06 14.81 7.16
C PRO A 233 -3.13 14.38 8.31
N GLN A 234 -3.37 14.84 9.53
CA GLN A 234 -2.63 14.45 10.73
C GLN A 234 -2.75 12.96 11.02
N ASP A 235 -3.93 12.35 10.83
CA ASP A 235 -4.15 10.92 11.05
C ASP A 235 -3.37 10.07 10.01
N VAL A 236 -3.29 10.54 8.76
CA VAL A 236 -2.50 9.89 7.70
C VAL A 236 -1.01 9.94 8.05
N VAL A 237 -0.54 11.07 8.57
CA VAL A 237 0.87 11.24 9.01
C VAL A 237 1.17 10.36 10.22
N GLU A 238 0.30 10.34 11.24
CA GLU A 238 0.49 9.48 12.42
C GLU A 238 0.58 8.01 12.02
N MET A 239 -0.27 7.54 11.13
CA MET A 239 -0.19 6.19 10.59
C MET A 239 1.17 5.91 9.95
N ALA A 240 1.69 6.82 9.10
CA ALA A 240 2.99 6.65 8.47
C ALA A 240 4.14 6.61 9.49
N LEU A 241 4.07 7.42 10.54
CA LEU A 241 5.05 7.45 11.63
C LEU A 241 4.98 6.18 12.50
N ASP A 242 3.79 5.66 12.77
CA ASP A 242 3.61 4.43 13.54
C ASP A 242 4.11 3.20 12.75
N LEU A 243 3.88 3.15 11.43
CA LEU A 243 4.46 2.13 10.57
C LEU A 243 5.99 2.17 10.58
N ARG A 244 6.59 3.37 10.62
CA ARG A 244 8.04 3.55 10.79
C ARG A 244 8.53 3.03 12.15
N LYS A 245 7.83 3.37 13.24
CA LYS A 245 8.16 2.87 14.60
C LYS A 245 8.08 1.34 14.71
N LEU A 246 7.15 0.73 13.97
CA LEU A 246 7.00 -0.71 13.87
C LEU A 246 7.99 -1.34 12.89
N GLU A 247 8.81 -0.54 12.20
CA GLU A 247 9.79 -0.99 11.20
C GLU A 247 9.17 -1.87 10.11
N VAL A 248 7.98 -1.47 9.61
CA VAL A 248 7.22 -2.26 8.62
C VAL A 248 7.97 -2.36 7.31
N GLU A 249 8.17 -3.57 6.80
CA GLU A 249 8.89 -3.84 5.55
C GLU A 249 8.07 -3.49 4.31
N SER A 250 6.75 -3.70 4.33
CA SER A 250 5.88 -3.50 3.16
C SER A 250 4.62 -2.73 3.56
N ILE A 251 4.41 -1.58 2.93
CA ILE A 251 3.34 -0.63 3.25
C ILE A 251 2.38 -0.48 2.07
N PRO A 252 1.24 -1.21 2.05
CA PRO A 252 0.18 -0.96 1.09
C PRO A 252 -0.57 0.33 1.42
N VAL A 253 -0.57 1.27 0.49
CA VAL A 253 -1.35 2.51 0.56
C VAL A 253 -2.57 2.33 -0.33
N ASN A 254 -3.73 2.23 0.31
CA ASN A 254 -5.02 2.16 -0.36
C ASN A 254 -5.68 3.55 -0.35
N PHE A 255 -6.45 3.83 -1.37
CA PHE A 255 -7.38 4.94 -1.42
C PHE A 255 -8.79 4.37 -1.34
N LEU A 256 -9.66 4.97 -0.53
CA LEU A 256 -10.98 4.41 -0.26
C LEU A 256 -11.77 4.20 -1.56
N ASN A 257 -12.13 2.97 -1.85
CA ASN A 257 -13.14 2.68 -2.85
C ASN A 257 -14.51 2.69 -2.16
N PRO A 258 -15.38 3.68 -2.41
CA PRO A 258 -16.66 3.82 -1.74
C PRO A 258 -17.68 2.82 -2.31
N ILE A 259 -17.61 1.57 -1.84
CA ILE A 259 -18.48 0.49 -2.32
C ILE A 259 -19.91 0.71 -1.82
N GLU A 260 -20.88 0.68 -2.74
CA GLU A 260 -22.30 0.76 -2.40
C GLU A 260 -22.71 -0.32 -1.39
N GLY A 261 -23.52 0.04 -0.41
CA GLY A 261 -23.91 -0.84 0.69
C GLY A 261 -22.92 -0.90 1.85
N THR A 262 -21.78 -0.19 1.78
CA THR A 262 -20.92 0.02 2.94
C THR A 262 -21.25 1.33 3.67
N PRO A 263 -20.97 1.45 4.99
CA PRO A 263 -21.19 2.70 5.71
C PRO A 263 -20.45 3.92 5.10
N LEU A 264 -19.35 3.71 4.40
CA LEU A 264 -18.57 4.77 3.75
C LEU A 264 -18.83 4.93 2.24
N ALA A 265 -19.95 4.45 1.73
CA ALA A 265 -20.32 4.55 0.31
C ALA A 265 -20.36 5.99 -0.25
N GLY A 266 -20.61 6.99 0.62
CA GLY A 266 -20.64 8.40 0.23
C GLY A 266 -19.34 9.18 0.46
N HIS A 267 -18.23 8.49 0.77
CA HIS A 267 -16.93 9.09 1.07
C HIS A 267 -15.96 8.92 -0.12
N GLY A 268 -14.75 9.47 0.00
CA GLY A 268 -13.66 9.22 -0.94
C GLY A 268 -13.46 10.31 -1.98
N ASP A 269 -13.78 11.57 -1.69
CA ASP A 269 -13.46 12.72 -2.54
C ASP A 269 -11.96 13.06 -2.48
N LEU A 270 -11.15 12.18 -3.11
CA LEU A 270 -9.70 12.37 -3.21
C LEU A 270 -9.33 12.94 -4.58
N THR A 271 -8.41 13.91 -4.58
CA THR A 271 -7.81 14.37 -5.82
C THR A 271 -6.59 13.52 -6.18
N PRO A 272 -6.27 13.32 -7.47
CA PRO A 272 -5.07 12.60 -7.88
C PRO A 272 -3.79 13.20 -7.31
N THR A 273 -3.73 14.52 -7.23
CA THR A 273 -2.57 15.27 -6.68
C THR A 273 -2.38 15.00 -5.19
N TYR A 274 -3.46 14.98 -4.41
CA TYR A 274 -3.39 14.61 -2.99
C TYR A 274 -2.92 13.16 -2.81
N CYS A 275 -3.43 12.22 -3.60
CA CYS A 275 -2.98 10.82 -3.58
C CYS A 275 -1.47 10.70 -3.86
N LEU A 276 -0.94 11.48 -4.82
CA LEU A 276 0.49 11.52 -5.10
C LEU A 276 1.30 12.11 -3.94
N LYS A 277 0.80 13.18 -3.28
CA LYS A 277 1.43 13.74 -2.07
C LYS A 277 1.46 12.71 -0.93
N VAL A 278 0.39 11.93 -0.76
CA VAL A 278 0.34 10.81 0.20
C VAL A 278 1.44 9.78 -0.11
N LEU A 279 1.54 9.30 -1.35
CA LEU A 279 2.58 8.35 -1.74
C LEU A 279 4.00 8.90 -1.52
N ALA A 280 4.23 10.18 -1.86
CA ALA A 280 5.50 10.85 -1.62
C ALA A 280 5.83 10.96 -0.13
N MET A 281 4.84 11.32 0.70
CA MET A 281 4.98 11.38 2.15
C MET A 281 5.34 10.01 2.74
N PHE A 282 4.63 8.94 2.37
CA PHE A 282 4.95 7.59 2.83
C PHE A 282 6.38 7.17 2.45
N ARG A 283 6.83 7.49 1.21
CA ARG A 283 8.21 7.21 0.78
C ARG A 283 9.25 7.97 1.59
N LEU A 284 9.01 9.25 1.85
CA LEU A 284 9.98 10.09 2.58
C LEU A 284 10.01 9.78 4.08
N VAL A 285 8.89 9.37 4.66
CA VAL A 285 8.80 8.95 6.08
C VAL A 285 9.36 7.54 6.27
N ASN A 286 9.16 6.64 5.31
CA ASN A 286 9.58 5.23 5.35
C ASN A 286 10.50 4.92 4.15
N PRO A 287 11.73 5.45 4.15
CA PRO A 287 12.56 5.49 2.94
C PRO A 287 12.98 4.12 2.41
N ASN A 288 13.18 3.15 3.28
CA ASN A 288 13.63 1.79 2.99
C ASN A 288 12.52 0.75 2.98
N SER A 289 11.27 1.13 3.29
CA SER A 289 10.13 0.22 3.20
C SER A 289 9.62 0.11 1.76
N GLU A 290 9.13 -1.06 1.38
CA GLU A 290 8.37 -1.21 0.15
C GLU A 290 7.06 -0.43 0.24
N ILE A 291 6.84 0.56 -0.62
CA ILE A 291 5.58 1.27 -0.73
C ILE A 291 4.79 0.69 -1.89
N ARG A 292 3.57 0.20 -1.61
CA ARG A 292 2.68 -0.39 -2.61
C ARG A 292 1.50 0.52 -2.89
N ILE A 293 1.29 0.83 -4.18
CA ILE A 293 0.03 1.42 -4.61
C ILE A 293 -0.99 0.28 -4.64
N ALA A 294 -2.02 0.38 -3.82
CA ALA A 294 -2.97 -0.69 -3.59
C ALA A 294 -4.39 -0.33 -4.06
N GLY A 295 -5.42 -0.78 -3.36
CA GLY A 295 -6.81 -0.58 -3.80
C GLY A 295 -7.20 0.88 -3.99
N GLY A 296 -8.10 1.14 -4.94
CA GLY A 296 -8.63 2.48 -5.26
C GLY A 296 -7.72 3.34 -6.14
N ARG A 297 -6.57 2.83 -6.58
CA ARG A 297 -5.63 3.59 -7.43
C ARG A 297 -6.22 4.00 -8.76
N GLU A 298 -6.97 3.14 -9.39
CA GLU A 298 -7.62 3.39 -10.69
C GLU A 298 -8.65 4.51 -10.58
N LEU A 299 -9.41 4.52 -9.47
CA LEU A 299 -10.45 5.50 -9.21
C LEU A 299 -9.87 6.89 -8.91
N HIS A 300 -8.83 6.97 -8.08
CA HIS A 300 -8.36 8.23 -7.52
C HIS A 300 -7.12 8.79 -8.21
N LEU A 301 -6.17 7.97 -8.65
CA LEU A 301 -5.02 8.46 -9.44
C LEU A 301 -5.38 8.69 -10.91
N ARG A 302 -6.35 7.98 -11.46
CA ARG A 302 -6.82 8.16 -12.84
C ARG A 302 -5.66 8.12 -13.84
N SER A 303 -5.56 9.12 -14.72
CA SER A 303 -4.46 9.26 -15.68
C SER A 303 -3.07 9.51 -15.04
N LEU A 304 -3.02 9.84 -13.76
CA LEU A 304 -1.77 10.10 -13.04
C LEU A 304 -1.19 8.85 -12.33
N GLN A 305 -1.76 7.66 -12.53
CA GLN A 305 -1.27 6.42 -11.90
C GLN A 305 0.23 6.20 -12.12
N ALA A 306 0.71 6.49 -13.34
CA ALA A 306 2.10 6.34 -13.71
C ALA A 306 3.05 7.16 -12.79
N LEU A 307 2.65 8.36 -12.40
CA LEU A 307 3.44 9.19 -11.48
C LEU A 307 3.60 8.55 -10.10
N GLY A 308 2.65 7.75 -9.66
CA GLY A 308 2.71 7.06 -8.38
C GLY A 308 3.92 6.12 -8.25
N LEU A 309 4.39 5.51 -9.36
CA LEU A 309 5.56 4.63 -9.35
C LEU A 309 6.89 5.36 -9.14
N TYR A 310 6.93 6.67 -9.25
CA TYR A 310 8.11 7.44 -8.84
C TYR A 310 8.27 7.52 -7.31
N ALA A 311 7.19 7.32 -6.53
CA ALA A 311 7.26 7.22 -5.07
C ALA A 311 7.17 5.76 -4.60
N ALA A 312 6.29 4.96 -5.19
CA ALA A 312 6.08 3.56 -4.87
C ALA A 312 6.96 2.63 -5.71
N ASN A 313 7.13 1.39 -5.25
CA ASN A 313 7.93 0.36 -5.92
C ASN A 313 7.22 -1.01 -5.95
N SER A 314 5.92 -1.05 -5.68
CA SER A 314 5.13 -2.26 -5.84
C SER A 314 3.65 -1.98 -6.17
N LEU A 315 2.98 -2.98 -6.74
CA LEU A 315 1.58 -2.97 -7.16
C LEU A 315 0.90 -4.30 -6.83
N PHE A 316 -0.43 -4.27 -6.67
CA PHE A 316 -1.26 -5.45 -6.91
C PHE A 316 -1.56 -5.54 -8.40
N VAL A 317 -1.46 -6.75 -8.96
CA VAL A 317 -1.78 -7.07 -10.35
C VAL A 317 -3.07 -7.88 -10.42
N GLY A 318 -4.03 -7.45 -11.26
CA GLY A 318 -5.35 -8.04 -11.39
C GLY A 318 -6.35 -7.55 -10.35
N ASP A 319 -7.36 -8.36 -10.06
CA ASP A 319 -8.49 -7.98 -9.21
C ASP A 319 -8.11 -7.83 -7.74
N TYR A 320 -8.89 -7.00 -7.04
CA TYR A 320 -8.87 -6.88 -5.58
C TYR A 320 -9.84 -7.90 -4.94
N LEU A 321 -10.02 -7.81 -3.62
CA LEU A 321 -10.82 -8.81 -2.88
C LEU A 321 -12.28 -8.90 -3.32
N THR A 322 -12.90 -7.76 -3.59
CA THR A 322 -14.33 -7.66 -3.96
C THR A 322 -14.58 -6.66 -5.09
N THR A 323 -13.55 -6.07 -5.65
CA THR A 323 -13.64 -5.13 -6.76
C THR A 323 -12.67 -5.52 -7.86
N GLN A 324 -13.02 -5.20 -9.08
CA GLN A 324 -12.19 -5.42 -10.24
C GLN A 324 -11.04 -4.41 -10.27
N GLY A 325 -9.83 -4.88 -10.58
CA GLY A 325 -8.67 -4.06 -10.91
C GLY A 325 -8.53 -3.84 -12.41
N GLN A 326 -7.50 -3.12 -12.82
CA GLN A 326 -7.19 -3.00 -14.24
C GLN A 326 -6.56 -4.29 -14.79
N LEU A 327 -6.53 -4.42 -16.12
CA LEU A 327 -5.94 -5.59 -16.76
C LEU A 327 -4.43 -5.66 -16.48
N PRO A 328 -3.88 -6.86 -16.21
CA PRO A 328 -2.44 -7.03 -15.93
C PRO A 328 -1.54 -6.42 -17.01
N GLN A 329 -1.95 -6.48 -18.29
CA GLN A 329 -1.19 -5.91 -19.39
C GLN A 329 -1.04 -4.38 -19.29
N GLU A 330 -2.05 -3.69 -18.77
CA GLU A 330 -1.98 -2.23 -18.56
C GLU A 330 -0.95 -1.87 -17.49
N ASP A 331 -0.82 -2.70 -16.45
CA ASP A 331 0.23 -2.54 -15.42
C ASP A 331 1.62 -2.77 -16.00
N TYR A 332 1.81 -3.83 -16.81
CA TYR A 332 3.10 -4.11 -17.43
C TYR A 332 3.50 -3.01 -18.42
N ASP A 333 2.56 -2.51 -19.21
CA ASP A 333 2.80 -1.42 -20.15
C ASP A 333 3.18 -0.14 -19.42
N MET A 334 2.47 0.22 -18.34
CA MET A 334 2.79 1.37 -17.50
C MET A 334 4.18 1.27 -16.89
N ILE A 335 4.56 0.11 -16.32
CA ILE A 335 5.89 -0.13 -15.74
C ILE A 335 6.97 0.03 -16.80
N ARG A 336 6.80 -0.61 -17.96
CA ARG A 336 7.74 -0.56 -19.09
C ARG A 336 7.90 0.85 -19.65
N ASP A 337 6.79 1.57 -19.87
CA ASP A 337 6.78 2.90 -20.48
C ASP A 337 7.47 3.94 -19.59
N LEU A 338 7.49 3.72 -18.26
CA LEU A 338 8.24 4.51 -17.30
C LEU A 338 9.75 4.13 -17.23
N GLY A 339 10.16 3.07 -17.93
CA GLY A 339 11.53 2.54 -17.86
C GLY A 339 11.84 1.82 -16.55
N PHE A 340 10.81 1.34 -15.84
CA PHE A 340 10.91 0.43 -14.71
C PHE A 340 10.84 -1.03 -15.17
N GLU A 341 11.19 -1.95 -14.26
CA GLU A 341 11.29 -3.38 -14.52
C GLU A 341 10.54 -4.15 -13.43
N VAL A 342 9.78 -5.17 -13.83
CA VAL A 342 9.18 -6.10 -12.86
C VAL A 342 10.29 -6.89 -12.20
N THR A 343 10.31 -6.97 -10.88
CA THR A 343 11.33 -7.69 -10.11
C THR A 343 11.32 -9.16 -10.48
N SER A 344 12.43 -9.65 -11.07
CA SER A 344 12.68 -11.07 -11.32
C SER A 344 13.47 -11.70 -10.17
N GLU A 345 13.38 -13.03 -10.00
CA GLU A 345 14.07 -13.76 -8.92
C GLU A 345 15.60 -13.53 -8.90
N THR A 346 16.21 -13.20 -10.03
CA THR A 346 17.66 -13.09 -10.19
C THR A 346 18.25 -11.81 -9.54
N GLU A 347 17.46 -10.77 -9.32
CA GLU A 347 17.98 -9.47 -8.86
C GLU A 347 17.93 -9.27 -7.35
N LEU A 348 17.06 -9.99 -6.61
CA LEU A 348 16.93 -9.88 -5.15
C LEU A 348 18.10 -10.49 -4.38
N ALA A 349 18.85 -11.39 -4.98
CA ALA A 349 20.06 -11.98 -4.35
C ALA A 349 21.22 -10.96 -4.22
N SER A 350 21.17 -9.82 -4.91
CA SER A 350 22.22 -8.79 -4.90
C SER A 350 21.90 -7.57 -4.04
N SER A 351 20.66 -7.40 -3.58
CA SER A 351 20.24 -6.28 -2.75
C SER A 351 19.98 -6.73 -1.30
N ALA A 352 21.05 -7.09 -0.59
CA ALA A 352 20.96 -7.16 0.86
C ALA A 352 20.66 -5.75 1.41
N PRO A 353 19.72 -5.57 2.34
CA PRO A 353 19.47 -4.27 2.92
C PRO A 353 20.75 -3.76 3.58
N LEU A 354 21.14 -2.53 3.25
CA LEU A 354 22.23 -1.86 3.95
C LEU A 354 21.86 -1.75 5.44
N PRO A 355 22.79 -2.08 6.35
CA PRO A 355 22.53 -2.00 7.77
C PRO A 355 22.12 -0.58 8.15
N MET A 356 21.05 -0.46 8.95
CA MET A 356 20.63 0.81 9.54
C MET A 356 21.81 1.42 10.33
N PRO A 357 22.03 2.75 10.24
CA PRO A 357 22.96 3.40 11.16
C PRO A 357 22.46 3.19 12.60
N GLN A 358 23.32 2.66 13.43
CA GLN A 358 23.01 2.48 14.86
C GLN A 358 22.83 3.87 15.49
N ALA A 359 21.71 4.05 16.19
CA ALA A 359 21.37 5.27 16.93
C ALA A 359 22.32 5.51 18.12
#